data_be3a5dd486bd73f1dece947d4e580756
#
_entry.id   be3a5dd486bd73f1dece947d4e580756
#
_cell.length_a   1.000
_cell.length_b   1.000
_cell.length_c   1.000
_cell.angle_alpha   90.00
_cell.angle_beta   90.00
_cell.angle_gamma   90.00
#
_symmetry.space_group_name_H-M   'P 1'
#
loop_
_entity.id
_entity.type
_entity.pdbx_description
1 polymer ?
#
loop_
_entity_poly.entity_id
_entity_poly.type
_entity_poly.pdbx_seq_one_letter_code
_entity_poly.pdbx_strand_id
1 'polypeptide(L)'
;MKKLSLIMAALMAMGLLAGCAQRESAEQVPGDEAEAPAKEYQYITADEVKTMIENGEEKVIVDIQPEEYYAQGHLPTAIATYAYPADTDALRAKLDDALEKIDEKEGPVIIVGLGGKTGAENAYDYYLQKGVEEDRLRILEGGQMSWPYEELKWYDISYLYIAPDDLVKLLKENKNVMLIDIRQKEY
;
A
#
# COMPACT_ATOMS: atom_id res chain seq x y z
N MET A 1 -22.49 -9.33 -63.64
CA MET A 1 -21.60 -9.90 -64.65
C MET A 1 -20.51 -10.65 -63.90
N LYS A 2 -20.59 -12.00 -63.76
CA LYS A 2 -19.76 -13.03 -64.43
C LYS A 2 -18.30 -12.87 -64.00
N LYS A 3 -17.59 -13.86 -63.43
CA LYS A 3 -17.44 -15.33 -63.62
C LYS A 3 -16.65 -15.86 -62.39
N LEU A 4 -16.91 -16.88 -61.65
CA LEU A 4 -16.94 -18.34 -61.83
C LEU A 4 -15.73 -18.94 -62.62
N SER A 5 -14.86 -19.68 -61.89
CA SER A 5 -14.00 -20.80 -62.33
C SER A 5 -13.33 -21.36 -61.06
N LEU A 6 -13.56 -22.49 -60.57
CA LEU A 6 -13.72 -23.94 -60.84
C LEU A 6 -12.49 -24.59 -61.49
N ILE A 7 -12.13 -25.79 -60.97
CA ILE A 7 -11.34 -26.92 -61.53
C ILE A 7 -9.95 -27.08 -60.84
N MET A 8 -9.47 -28.21 -60.35
CA MET A 8 -9.77 -29.67 -60.30
C MET A 8 -8.61 -30.32 -59.54
N ALA A 9 -8.84 -31.15 -58.66
CA ALA A 9 -8.72 -32.60 -58.47
C ALA A 9 -7.48 -33.30 -59.11
N ALA A 10 -6.79 -34.13 -58.29
CA ALA A 10 -6.24 -35.46 -58.48
C ALA A 10 -5.42 -35.87 -57.28
N LEU A 11 -5.76 -36.84 -56.50
CA LEU A 11 -5.75 -38.29 -56.51
C LEU A 11 -4.36 -38.96 -56.36
N MET A 12 -4.27 -39.77 -55.29
CA MET A 12 -3.54 -41.03 -55.05
C MET A 12 -2.05 -40.99 -54.70
N ALA A 13 -1.67 -41.55 -53.54
CA ALA A 13 -1.28 -42.96 -53.45
C ALA A 13 -1.07 -43.41 -51.98
N MET A 14 -1.48 -44.62 -51.73
CA MET A 14 -1.34 -45.47 -50.54
C MET A 14 0.09 -45.69 -50.10
N GLY A 15 0.29 -45.73 -48.77
CA GLY A 15 1.48 -46.32 -48.13
C GLY A 15 1.17 -46.70 -46.68
N LEU A 16 0.74 -47.94 -46.47
CA LEU A 16 0.67 -48.57 -45.17
C LEU A 16 2.05 -48.89 -44.66
N LEU A 17 2.45 -48.36 -43.53
CA LEU A 17 3.45 -48.96 -42.65
C LEU A 17 3.00 -48.76 -41.19
N ALA A 18 2.74 -49.88 -40.51
CA ALA A 18 2.50 -49.98 -39.11
C ALA A 18 3.77 -49.62 -38.34
N GLY A 19 3.65 -48.67 -37.41
CA GLY A 19 4.66 -48.34 -36.41
C GLY A 19 3.98 -47.94 -35.13
N CYS A 20 4.10 -48.79 -34.12
CA CYS A 20 3.75 -48.46 -32.75
C CYS A 20 4.57 -47.24 -32.30
N ALA A 21 3.94 -46.14 -31.99
CA ALA A 21 4.56 -45.05 -31.29
C ALA A 21 3.58 -44.50 -30.21
N GLN A 22 4.15 -44.41 -29.05
CA GLN A 22 3.61 -43.93 -27.79
C GLN A 22 2.70 -42.71 -27.95
N ARG A 23 1.63 -42.78 -27.20
CA ARG A 23 0.68 -41.69 -26.97
C ARG A 23 1.36 -40.71 -26.02
N GLU A 24 2.08 -39.77 -26.55
CA GLU A 24 2.43 -38.54 -25.83
C GLU A 24 1.15 -37.73 -25.68
N SER A 25 0.72 -37.60 -24.45
CA SER A 25 -0.34 -36.67 -24.06
C SER A 25 0.16 -35.27 -24.37
N ALA A 26 -0.36 -34.65 -25.39
CA ALA A 26 -0.24 -33.20 -25.56
C ALA A 26 -0.94 -32.54 -24.36
N GLU A 27 -0.17 -32.09 -23.43
CA GLU A 27 -0.56 -31.19 -22.35
C GLU A 27 -1.03 -29.90 -23.04
N GLN A 28 -2.35 -29.67 -23.03
CA GLN A 28 -2.92 -28.40 -23.43
C GLN A 28 -2.39 -27.36 -22.45
N VAL A 29 -1.51 -26.51 -22.90
CA VAL A 29 -1.18 -25.23 -22.24
C VAL A 29 -2.50 -24.47 -22.13
N PRO A 30 -2.96 -24.13 -20.90
CA PRO A 30 -4.12 -23.28 -20.77
C PRO A 30 -3.86 -21.97 -21.49
N GLY A 31 -4.83 -21.56 -22.30
CA GLY A 31 -4.75 -20.32 -23.07
C GLY A 31 -4.49 -19.14 -22.17
N ASP A 32 -3.78 -18.22 -22.73
CA ASP A 32 -3.55 -16.84 -22.32
C ASP A 32 -4.89 -16.24 -21.84
N GLU A 33 -5.15 -16.33 -20.52
CA GLU A 33 -6.16 -15.49 -19.92
C GLU A 33 -5.62 -14.09 -20.01
N ALA A 34 -6.20 -13.28 -20.88
CA ALA A 34 -5.92 -11.86 -20.97
C ALA A 34 -6.03 -11.27 -19.55
N GLU A 35 -4.88 -10.98 -18.96
CA GLU A 35 -4.79 -10.30 -17.68
C GLU A 35 -5.61 -9.02 -17.79
N ALA A 36 -6.64 -8.88 -16.95
CA ALA A 36 -7.41 -7.65 -16.89
C ALA A 36 -6.43 -6.50 -16.67
N PRO A 37 -6.63 -5.32 -17.30
CA PRO A 37 -5.71 -4.21 -17.15
C PRO A 37 -5.50 -3.95 -15.64
N ALA A 38 -4.24 -3.93 -15.22
CA ALA A 38 -3.88 -3.69 -13.83
C ALA A 38 -4.49 -2.36 -13.41
N LYS A 39 -5.20 -2.36 -12.27
CA LYS A 39 -5.80 -1.14 -11.72
C LYS A 39 -4.70 -0.12 -11.47
N GLU A 40 -4.87 1.09 -11.96
CA GLU A 40 -3.95 2.18 -11.71
C GLU A 40 -4.36 2.89 -10.42
N TYR A 41 -3.44 2.94 -9.44
CA TYR A 41 -3.62 3.65 -8.18
C TYR A 41 -2.96 5.02 -8.25
N GLN A 42 -3.53 5.99 -7.55
CA GLN A 42 -2.95 7.33 -7.47
C GLN A 42 -1.96 7.41 -6.30
N TYR A 43 -0.74 7.82 -6.61
CA TYR A 43 0.32 7.96 -5.62
C TYR A 43 0.64 9.44 -5.34
N ILE A 44 1.23 9.70 -4.18
CA ILE A 44 1.75 11.00 -3.78
C ILE A 44 3.16 10.83 -3.22
N THR A 45 4.06 11.71 -3.58
CA THR A 45 5.46 11.67 -3.13
C THR A 45 5.62 12.19 -1.70
N ALA A 46 6.71 11.78 -1.04
CA ALA A 46 7.05 12.29 0.29
C ALA A 46 7.24 13.81 0.30
N ASP A 47 7.81 14.39 -0.77
CA ASP A 47 8.03 15.82 -0.91
C ASP A 47 6.72 16.63 -0.97
N GLU A 48 5.73 16.11 -1.71
CA GLU A 48 4.40 16.72 -1.80
C GLU A 48 3.71 16.67 -0.43
N VAL A 49 3.72 15.51 0.24
CA VAL A 49 3.12 15.38 1.58
C VAL A 49 3.82 16.28 2.59
N LYS A 50 5.16 16.36 2.56
CA LYS A 50 5.92 17.31 3.39
C LYS A 50 5.44 18.74 3.18
N THR A 51 5.36 19.16 1.92
CA THR A 51 4.89 20.50 1.55
C THR A 51 3.49 20.77 2.09
N MET A 52 2.57 19.82 1.96
CA MET A 52 1.21 19.94 2.50
C MET A 52 1.20 20.03 4.04
N ILE A 53 2.09 19.32 4.73
CA ILE A 53 2.22 19.40 6.19
C ILE A 53 2.71 20.79 6.61
N GLU A 54 3.79 21.27 6.00
CA GLU A 54 4.43 22.56 6.32
C GLU A 54 3.53 23.76 6.02
N ASN A 55 2.74 23.70 4.94
CA ASN A 55 1.80 24.74 4.57
C ASN A 55 0.49 24.68 5.37
N GLY A 56 0.25 23.65 6.18
CA GLY A 56 -1.02 23.45 6.88
C GLY A 56 -2.20 23.19 5.93
N GLU A 57 -1.95 22.64 4.75
CA GLU A 57 -2.99 22.33 3.78
C GLU A 57 -3.94 21.25 4.31
N GLU A 58 -5.22 21.40 3.94
CA GLU A 58 -6.24 20.45 4.36
C GLU A 58 -5.97 19.07 3.74
N LYS A 59 -5.97 18.04 4.58
CA LYS A 59 -5.76 16.65 4.22
C LYS A 59 -6.22 15.74 5.33
N VAL A 60 -6.45 14.47 4.99
CA VAL A 60 -6.57 13.37 5.97
C VAL A 60 -5.45 12.39 5.71
N ILE A 61 -4.67 12.08 6.75
CA ILE A 61 -3.64 11.04 6.67
C ILE A 61 -4.17 9.82 7.41
N VAL A 62 -4.32 8.71 6.70
CA VAL A 62 -4.77 7.43 7.26
C VAL A 62 -3.59 6.48 7.30
N ASP A 63 -3.18 6.13 8.49
CA ASP A 63 -2.06 5.23 8.71
C ASP A 63 -2.57 3.82 9.03
N ILE A 64 -2.23 2.87 8.17
CA ILE A 64 -2.64 1.48 8.31
C ILE A 64 -1.57 0.58 8.92
N GLN A 65 -0.40 1.13 9.31
CA GLN A 65 0.69 0.34 9.88
C GLN A 65 0.21 -0.51 11.06
N PRO A 66 0.83 -1.69 11.30
CA PRO A 66 0.68 -2.37 12.58
C PRO A 66 1.09 -1.44 13.73
N GLU A 67 0.45 -1.60 14.89
CA GLU A 67 0.62 -0.73 16.06
C GLU A 67 2.09 -0.53 16.45
N GLU A 68 2.88 -1.61 16.41
CA GLU A 68 4.30 -1.59 16.73
C GLU A 68 5.14 -0.72 15.79
N TYR A 69 4.78 -0.65 14.50
CA TYR A 69 5.47 0.19 13.51
C TYR A 69 4.99 1.63 13.58
N TYR A 70 3.69 1.85 13.78
CA TYR A 70 3.14 3.18 13.98
C TYR A 70 3.81 3.88 15.17
N ALA A 71 3.97 3.16 16.29
CA ALA A 71 4.63 3.69 17.49
C ALA A 71 6.11 4.07 17.25
N GLN A 72 6.79 3.37 16.34
CA GLN A 72 8.18 3.64 15.95
C GLN A 72 8.33 4.80 14.97
N GLY A 73 7.25 5.35 14.47
CA GLY A 73 7.24 6.54 13.63
C GLY A 73 6.05 6.59 12.68
N HIS A 74 5.35 7.71 12.71
CA HIS A 74 4.21 8.00 11.87
C HIS A 74 4.19 9.47 11.46
N LEU A 75 3.40 9.82 10.46
CA LEU A 75 3.27 11.20 10.00
C LEU A 75 2.44 12.03 11.00
N PRO A 76 2.70 13.34 11.12
CA PRO A 76 1.91 14.24 11.98
C PRO A 76 0.42 14.16 11.65
N THR A 77 -0.42 14.09 12.67
CA THR A 77 -1.89 14.05 12.57
C THR A 77 -2.46 12.81 11.86
N ALA A 78 -1.66 11.79 11.60
CA ALA A 78 -2.14 10.54 11.02
C ALA A 78 -3.13 9.85 11.95
N ILE A 79 -4.21 9.33 11.37
CA ILE A 79 -5.20 8.51 12.06
C ILE A 79 -4.71 7.06 12.00
N ALA A 80 -4.35 6.52 13.16
CA ALA A 80 -3.93 5.13 13.28
C ALA A 80 -5.14 4.19 13.18
N THR A 81 -5.16 3.34 12.17
CA THR A 81 -6.21 2.32 12.01
C THR A 81 -5.71 0.91 12.29
N TYR A 82 -4.40 0.69 12.23
CA TYR A 82 -3.78 -0.63 12.42
C TYR A 82 -4.39 -1.71 11.51
N ALA A 83 -4.76 -1.32 10.31
CA ALA A 83 -5.50 -2.16 9.37
C ALA A 83 -4.61 -3.03 8.46
N TYR A 84 -3.29 -2.88 8.54
CA TYR A 84 -2.36 -3.61 7.65
C TYR A 84 -2.50 -5.14 7.79
N PRO A 85 -2.54 -5.90 6.69
CA PRO A 85 -2.48 -5.49 5.27
C PRO A 85 -3.84 -5.18 4.63
N ALA A 86 -4.91 -5.02 5.39
CA ALA A 86 -6.28 -4.70 4.95
C ALA A 86 -6.89 -5.72 3.96
N ASP A 87 -6.51 -6.99 4.08
CA ASP A 87 -6.91 -8.10 3.20
C ASP A 87 -8.09 -8.93 3.72
N THR A 88 -8.47 -8.74 4.98
CA THR A 88 -9.61 -9.40 5.62
C THR A 88 -10.69 -8.40 6.02
N ASP A 89 -11.93 -8.86 6.14
CA ASP A 89 -13.05 -7.99 6.57
C ASP A 89 -12.82 -7.40 7.97
N ALA A 90 -12.19 -8.16 8.87
CA ALA A 90 -11.88 -7.68 10.22
C ALA A 90 -10.83 -6.55 10.22
N LEU A 91 -9.83 -6.62 9.34
CA LEU A 91 -8.83 -5.56 9.19
C LEU A 91 -9.42 -4.35 8.45
N ARG A 92 -10.21 -4.59 7.41
CA ARG A 92 -10.90 -3.52 6.68
C ARG A 92 -11.86 -2.73 7.55
N ALA A 93 -12.57 -3.40 8.47
CA ALA A 93 -13.48 -2.72 9.40
C ALA A 93 -12.77 -1.66 10.28
N LYS A 94 -11.47 -1.81 10.55
CA LYS A 94 -10.68 -0.81 11.27
C LYS A 94 -10.48 0.48 10.48
N LEU A 95 -10.59 0.44 9.15
CA LEU A 95 -10.50 1.63 8.29
C LEU A 95 -11.70 2.57 8.51
N ASP A 96 -12.81 2.05 9.05
CA ASP A 96 -13.99 2.87 9.35
C ASP A 96 -13.70 3.96 10.38
N ASP A 97 -12.68 3.78 11.23
CA ASP A 97 -12.26 4.77 12.25
C ASP A 97 -11.83 6.12 11.62
N ALA A 98 -11.46 6.13 10.34
CA ALA A 98 -11.06 7.35 9.63
C ALA A 98 -12.20 8.00 8.83
N LEU A 99 -13.33 7.30 8.61
CA LEU A 99 -14.40 7.78 7.71
C LEU A 99 -15.00 9.11 8.16
N GLU A 100 -15.26 9.31 9.44
CA GLU A 100 -15.79 10.57 9.97
C GLU A 100 -14.88 11.75 9.60
N LYS A 101 -13.55 11.58 9.72
CA LYS A 101 -12.60 12.62 9.35
C LYS A 101 -12.45 12.82 7.86
N ILE A 102 -12.63 11.76 7.07
CA ILE A 102 -12.64 11.84 5.61
C ILE A 102 -13.85 12.62 5.12
N ASP A 103 -15.01 12.42 5.76
CA ASP A 103 -16.26 13.11 5.43
C ASP A 103 -16.28 14.60 5.89
N GLU A 104 -15.57 14.90 6.98
CA GLU A 104 -15.46 16.28 7.50
C GLU A 104 -14.55 17.18 6.65
N LYS A 105 -13.71 16.62 5.81
CA LYS A 105 -12.67 17.35 5.07
C LYS A 105 -12.79 17.12 3.58
N GLU A 106 -12.47 18.15 2.80
CA GLU A 106 -12.51 18.09 1.33
C GLU A 106 -11.14 17.78 0.70
N GLY A 107 -10.06 17.90 1.47
CA GLY A 107 -8.69 17.67 1.00
C GLY A 107 -8.41 16.20 0.66
N PRO A 108 -7.20 15.90 0.12
CA PRO A 108 -6.81 14.54 -0.22
C PRO A 108 -6.75 13.63 1.00
N VAL A 109 -7.04 12.35 0.76
CA VAL A 109 -6.91 11.25 1.72
C VAL A 109 -5.64 10.48 1.39
N ILE A 110 -4.63 10.61 2.25
CA ILE A 110 -3.30 10.04 2.05
C ILE A 110 -3.21 8.75 2.87
N ILE A 111 -3.09 7.62 2.18
CA ILE A 111 -2.98 6.30 2.79
C ILE A 111 -1.51 5.98 2.99
N VAL A 112 -1.12 5.72 4.24
CA VAL A 112 0.25 5.39 4.64
C VAL A 112 0.30 3.95 5.11
N GLY A 113 0.98 3.11 4.35
CA GLY A 113 1.31 1.73 4.76
C GLY A 113 2.81 1.59 5.02
N LEU A 114 3.28 0.37 5.28
CA LEU A 114 4.72 0.12 5.48
C LEU A 114 5.54 0.47 4.23
N GLY A 115 5.22 -0.15 3.09
CA GLY A 115 5.97 -0.02 1.84
C GLY A 115 5.19 0.64 0.71
N GLY A 116 4.02 1.22 0.96
CA GLY A 116 3.22 1.94 -0.03
C GLY A 116 2.70 1.07 -1.19
N LYS A 117 2.44 -0.21 -0.96
CA LYS A 117 1.90 -1.16 -1.96
C LYS A 117 0.73 -1.94 -1.39
N THR A 118 0.63 -3.22 -1.63
CA THR A 118 -0.54 -4.11 -1.45
C THR A 118 -1.47 -3.75 -0.28
N GLY A 119 -0.96 -3.49 0.91
CA GLY A 119 -1.80 -3.11 2.04
C GLY A 119 -2.48 -1.74 1.83
N ALA A 120 -1.75 -0.76 1.29
CA ALA A 120 -2.29 0.56 1.00
C ALA A 120 -3.26 0.52 -0.19
N GLU A 121 -2.99 -0.32 -1.19
CA GLU A 121 -3.88 -0.57 -2.33
C GLU A 121 -5.20 -1.22 -1.86
N ASN A 122 -5.13 -2.18 -0.93
CA ASN A 122 -6.32 -2.79 -0.32
C ASN A 122 -7.16 -1.75 0.46
N ALA A 123 -6.51 -0.86 1.18
CA ALA A 123 -7.19 0.23 1.90
C ALA A 123 -7.80 1.26 0.94
N TYR A 124 -7.10 1.59 -0.15
CA TYR A 124 -7.59 2.45 -1.23
C TYR A 124 -8.88 1.89 -1.83
N ASP A 125 -8.87 0.59 -2.17
CA ASP A 125 -10.04 -0.10 -2.71
C ASP A 125 -11.22 -0.12 -1.73
N TYR A 126 -10.93 -0.27 -0.44
CA TYR A 126 -11.94 -0.22 0.60
C TYR A 126 -12.62 1.16 0.68
N TYR A 127 -11.84 2.24 0.67
CA TYR A 127 -12.39 3.59 0.71
C TYR A 127 -13.20 3.93 -0.54
N LEU A 128 -12.81 3.44 -1.72
CA LEU A 128 -13.66 3.54 -2.92
C LEU A 128 -15.01 2.83 -2.72
N GLN A 129 -15.00 1.63 -2.14
CA GLN A 129 -16.23 0.89 -1.86
C GLN A 129 -17.12 1.60 -0.83
N LYS A 130 -16.53 2.39 0.07
CA LYS A 130 -17.25 3.24 1.04
C LYS A 130 -17.74 4.56 0.44
N GLY A 131 -17.43 4.84 -0.81
CA GLY A 131 -17.90 6.04 -1.52
C GLY A 131 -16.98 7.25 -1.43
N VAL A 132 -15.75 7.07 -0.94
CA VAL A 132 -14.75 8.14 -1.03
C VAL A 132 -14.37 8.37 -2.49
N GLU A 133 -14.37 9.61 -2.94
CA GLU A 133 -14.06 9.98 -4.32
C GLU A 133 -12.62 9.61 -4.70
N GLU A 134 -12.47 8.97 -5.86
CA GLU A 134 -11.18 8.43 -6.31
C GLU A 134 -10.12 9.52 -6.50
N ASP A 135 -10.53 10.71 -6.92
CA ASP A 135 -9.65 11.85 -7.14
C ASP A 135 -9.07 12.43 -5.83
N ARG A 136 -9.65 12.09 -4.68
CA ARG A 136 -9.12 12.42 -3.36
C ARG A 136 -8.11 11.41 -2.83
N LEU A 137 -8.19 10.16 -3.26
CA LEU A 137 -7.39 9.08 -2.71
C LEU A 137 -5.94 9.12 -3.23
N ARG A 138 -4.97 9.01 -2.34
CA ARG A 138 -3.55 8.94 -2.65
C ARG A 138 -2.87 7.90 -1.78
N ILE A 139 -1.90 7.18 -2.33
CA ILE A 139 -1.02 6.29 -1.60
C ILE A 139 0.35 6.95 -1.46
N LEU A 140 0.89 7.02 -0.26
CA LEU A 140 2.26 7.52 -0.06
C LEU A 140 3.26 6.58 -0.74
N GLU A 141 4.03 7.10 -1.71
CA GLU A 141 5.06 6.33 -2.40
C GLU A 141 6.10 5.76 -1.43
N GLY A 142 6.33 4.45 -1.52
CA GLY A 142 7.26 3.75 -0.63
C GLY A 142 6.82 3.68 0.82
N GLY A 143 5.65 4.21 1.17
CA GLY A 143 5.06 4.17 2.51
C GLY A 143 5.94 4.79 3.60
N GLN A 144 5.64 4.47 4.86
CA GLN A 144 6.37 4.99 6.02
C GLN A 144 7.86 4.61 6.01
N MET A 145 8.22 3.45 5.46
CA MET A 145 9.62 2.99 5.43
C MET A 145 10.51 3.85 4.54
N SER A 146 9.94 4.52 3.56
CA SER A 146 10.66 5.41 2.63
C SER A 146 10.53 6.91 3.01
N TRP A 147 9.86 7.23 4.13
CA TRP A 147 9.71 8.61 4.58
C TRP A 147 11.05 9.20 5.04
N PRO A 148 11.61 10.21 4.35
CA PRO A 148 12.96 10.68 4.61
C PRO A 148 13.06 11.80 5.65
N TYR A 149 11.92 12.37 6.10
CA TYR A 149 11.88 13.57 6.93
C TYR A 149 11.69 13.22 8.40
N GLU A 150 12.79 12.98 9.11
CA GLU A 150 12.78 12.61 10.55
C GLU A 150 12.14 13.69 11.42
N GLU A 151 12.33 14.97 11.06
CA GLU A 151 11.75 16.11 11.78
C GLU A 151 10.22 16.18 11.72
N LEU A 152 9.62 15.47 10.78
CA LEU A 152 8.17 15.35 10.61
C LEU A 152 7.65 13.95 11.02
N LYS A 153 8.43 13.18 11.75
CA LYS A 153 7.96 11.94 12.37
C LYS A 153 7.48 12.20 13.78
N TRP A 154 6.30 11.71 14.08
CA TRP A 154 5.80 11.61 15.44
C TRP A 154 5.97 10.18 15.93
N TYR A 155 6.08 10.01 17.24
CA TYR A 155 6.33 8.74 17.91
C TYR A 155 5.32 8.56 19.02
N ASP A 156 4.79 7.35 19.17
CA ASP A 156 3.99 7.04 20.34
C ASP A 156 4.92 6.79 21.55
N ILE A 157 4.91 7.75 22.46
CA ILE A 157 5.81 7.74 23.65
C ILE A 157 5.55 6.51 24.53
N SER A 158 4.35 5.93 24.49
CA SER A 158 4.02 4.74 25.28
C SER A 158 4.90 3.53 24.94
N TYR A 159 5.48 3.50 23.74
CA TYR A 159 6.39 2.44 23.27
C TYR A 159 7.87 2.83 23.29
N LEU A 160 8.19 4.09 23.57
CA LEU A 160 9.57 4.56 23.59
C LEU A 160 10.18 4.37 24.98
N TYR A 161 10.49 3.13 25.33
CA TYR A 161 11.30 2.84 26.50
C TYR A 161 12.78 2.91 26.13
N ILE A 162 13.51 3.76 26.83
CA ILE A 162 14.96 3.71 26.85
C ILE A 162 15.44 3.06 28.14
N ALA A 163 16.26 2.02 28.05
CA ALA A 163 16.87 1.44 29.25
C ALA A 163 17.78 2.47 29.93
N PRO A 164 17.90 2.46 31.28
CA PRO A 164 18.73 3.43 31.99
C PRO A 164 20.16 3.53 31.49
N ASP A 165 20.79 2.42 31.14
CA ASP A 165 22.16 2.40 30.60
C ASP A 165 22.24 3.02 29.21
N ASP A 166 21.25 2.81 28.35
CA ASP A 166 21.16 3.43 27.03
C ASP A 166 20.89 4.94 27.14
N LEU A 167 20.07 5.37 28.10
CA LEU A 167 19.87 6.78 28.38
C LEU A 167 21.18 7.45 28.81
N VAL A 168 21.95 6.81 29.71
CA VAL A 168 23.26 7.33 30.14
C VAL A 168 24.22 7.43 28.97
N LYS A 169 24.24 6.46 28.06
CA LYS A 169 25.03 6.47 26.83
C LYS A 169 24.62 7.62 25.92
N LEU A 170 23.30 7.75 25.66
CA LEU A 170 22.74 8.80 24.83
C LEU A 170 23.12 10.21 25.35
N LEU A 171 22.98 10.44 26.67
CA LEU A 171 23.34 11.72 27.30
C LEU A 171 24.83 12.04 27.23
N LYS A 172 25.68 11.02 27.19
CA LYS A 172 27.17 11.23 27.03
C LYS A 172 27.59 11.54 25.61
N GLU A 173 26.89 10.93 24.64
CA GLU A 173 27.25 10.98 23.21
C GLU A 173 26.53 12.11 22.45
N ASN A 174 25.37 12.54 22.90
CA ASN A 174 24.57 13.53 22.20
C ASN A 174 24.27 14.77 23.07
N LYS A 175 24.78 15.91 22.60
CA LYS A 175 24.62 17.20 23.31
C LYS A 175 23.23 17.86 23.12
N ASN A 176 22.42 17.32 22.23
CA ASN A 176 21.10 17.88 21.86
C ASN A 176 19.94 17.12 22.50
N VAL A 177 20.18 16.37 23.56
CA VAL A 177 19.12 15.65 24.29
C VAL A 177 18.54 16.55 25.36
N MET A 178 17.22 16.73 25.36
CA MET A 178 16.47 17.37 26.43
C MET A 178 15.82 16.29 27.29
N LEU A 179 16.17 16.22 28.57
CA LEU A 179 15.53 15.36 29.54
C LEU A 179 14.46 16.17 30.30
N ILE A 180 13.20 15.77 30.17
CA ILE A 180 12.09 16.42 30.88
C ILE A 180 11.62 15.47 31.99
N ASP A 181 11.80 15.87 33.23
CA ASP A 181 11.27 15.16 34.40
C ASP A 181 9.90 15.72 34.75
N ILE A 182 8.85 14.90 34.56
CA ILE A 182 7.44 15.29 34.86
C ILE A 182 6.98 14.87 36.22
N ARG A 183 7.84 14.32 37.07
CA ARG A 183 7.48 13.96 38.43
C ARG A 183 7.17 15.20 39.28
N GLN A 184 6.24 15.07 40.21
CA GLN A 184 5.97 16.13 41.18
C GLN A 184 7.19 16.36 42.08
N LYS A 185 7.36 17.59 42.54
CA LYS A 185 8.53 18.05 43.28
C LYS A 185 8.75 17.34 44.64
N GLU A 186 7.81 16.50 45.04
CA GLU A 186 7.80 15.81 46.33
C GLU A 186 8.28 14.35 46.26
N TYR A 187 8.83 13.90 45.11
CA TYR A 187 9.37 12.55 44.93
C TYR A 187 10.89 12.57 44.69
#